data_c9693061fb7af742fb07f091c9248b10
#
_entry.id   c9693061fb7af742fb07f091c9248b10
#
_cell.length_a   1.000
_cell.length_b   1.000
_cell.length_c   1.000
_cell.angle_alpha   90.00
_cell.angle_beta   90.00
_cell.angle_gamma   90.00
#
_symmetry.space_group_name_H-M   'P 1'
#
loop_
_entity.id
_entity.type
_entity.pdbx_description
1 polymer ?
#
loop_
_entity_poly.entity_id
_entity_poly.type
_entity_poly.pdbx_seq_one_letter_code
_entity_poly.pdbx_strand_id
1 'polypeptide(L)'
;MKEKFHRFMEGRYGTDKLNMAILLLGLVLSVLSFFIILPVTKIVLCVAAYVLMGVAIFRCLSRNIYKRYRENLRFLMLIDRFKDKEHRYFICPKCRQPVRVPKGKGKISITCPKCSEKFIRKT
;
A
#
# COMPACT_ATOMS: atom_id res chain seq x y z
N MET A 1 -3.85 26.46 -15.92
CA MET A 1 -4.02 24.98 -15.94
C MET A 1 -3.74 24.34 -14.59
N LYS A 2 -2.66 24.68 -13.87
CA LYS A 2 -2.28 24.12 -12.55
C LYS A 2 -3.37 24.31 -11.49
N GLU A 3 -3.98 25.50 -11.38
CA GLU A 3 -5.02 25.78 -10.37
C GLU A 3 -6.31 24.96 -10.58
N LYS A 4 -6.74 24.76 -11.82
CA LYS A 4 -7.90 23.93 -12.15
C LYS A 4 -7.65 22.46 -11.77
N PHE A 5 -6.42 21.97 -11.99
CA PHE A 5 -6.03 20.62 -11.60
C PHE A 5 -5.96 20.49 -10.08
N HIS A 6 -5.44 21.50 -9.37
CA HIS A 6 -5.38 21.51 -7.91
C HIS A 6 -6.78 21.44 -7.28
N ARG A 7 -7.71 22.29 -7.74
CA ARG A 7 -9.12 22.25 -7.30
C ARG A 7 -9.80 20.92 -7.60
N PHE A 8 -9.48 20.30 -8.76
CA PHE A 8 -10.02 19.00 -9.11
C PHE A 8 -9.52 17.89 -8.18
N MET A 9 -8.28 17.99 -7.69
CA MET A 9 -7.67 17.02 -6.77
C MET A 9 -8.00 17.27 -5.30
N GLU A 10 -8.58 18.42 -4.95
CA GLU A 10 -9.03 18.71 -3.59
C GLU A 10 -10.04 17.66 -3.11
N GLY A 11 -9.81 17.10 -1.92
CA GLY A 11 -10.63 16.03 -1.34
C GLY A 11 -10.44 14.64 -1.98
N ARG A 12 -9.45 14.44 -2.86
CA ARG A 12 -9.05 13.13 -3.40
C ARG A 12 -7.76 12.65 -2.75
N TYR A 13 -7.60 11.33 -2.71
CA TYR A 13 -6.47 10.72 -2.00
C TYR A 13 -5.10 11.04 -2.66
N GLY A 14 -5.07 11.13 -3.97
CA GLY A 14 -3.83 11.33 -4.74
C GLY A 14 -2.98 10.07 -4.90
N THR A 15 -1.68 10.27 -5.15
CA THR A 15 -0.71 9.18 -5.33
C THR A 15 -0.05 8.80 -3.99
N ASP A 16 0.02 7.51 -3.70
CA ASP A 16 0.71 6.94 -2.55
C ASP A 16 1.73 5.86 -2.97
N LYS A 17 2.50 5.33 -2.01
CA LYS A 17 3.51 4.30 -2.30
C LYS A 17 2.90 3.01 -2.84
N LEU A 18 1.72 2.62 -2.36
CA LEU A 18 0.99 1.48 -2.90
C LEU A 18 0.54 1.73 -4.34
N ASN A 19 0.02 2.93 -4.63
CA ASN A 19 -0.40 3.30 -5.98
C ASN A 19 0.78 3.31 -6.96
N MET A 20 1.93 3.83 -6.53
CA MET A 20 3.18 3.80 -7.29
C MET A 20 3.62 2.37 -7.60
N ALA A 21 3.54 1.46 -6.61
CA ALA A 21 3.88 0.05 -6.80
C ALA A 21 2.95 -0.63 -7.83
N ILE A 22 1.66 -0.34 -7.80
CA ILE A 22 0.68 -0.85 -8.78
C ILE A 22 0.99 -0.35 -10.18
N LEU A 23 1.31 0.94 -10.33
CA LEU A 23 1.70 1.53 -11.62
C LEU A 23 2.98 0.91 -12.18
N LEU A 24 4.00 0.75 -11.33
CA LEU A 24 5.26 0.12 -11.71
C LEU A 24 5.05 -1.35 -12.13
N LEU A 25 4.23 -2.09 -11.40
CA LEU A 25 3.89 -3.47 -11.76
C LEU A 25 3.17 -3.54 -13.11
N GLY A 26 2.19 -2.66 -13.35
CA GLY A 26 1.50 -2.56 -14.64
C GLY A 26 2.45 -2.22 -15.79
N LEU A 27 3.40 -1.30 -15.57
CA LEU A 27 4.42 -0.94 -16.54
C LEU A 27 5.34 -2.13 -16.85
N VAL A 28 5.82 -2.84 -15.84
CA VAL A 28 6.68 -4.02 -16.02
C VAL A 28 5.95 -5.10 -16.82
N LEU A 29 4.69 -5.40 -16.50
CA LEU A 29 3.89 -6.38 -17.25
C LEU A 29 3.68 -5.95 -18.70
N SER A 30 3.48 -4.66 -18.94
CA SER A 30 3.34 -4.08 -20.28
C SER A 30 4.64 -4.28 -21.09
N VAL A 31 5.80 -3.96 -20.49
CA VAL A 31 7.11 -4.15 -21.14
C VAL A 31 7.38 -5.63 -21.42
N LEU A 32 7.13 -6.50 -20.44
CA LEU A 32 7.30 -7.96 -20.63
C LEU A 32 6.46 -8.51 -21.76
N SER A 33 5.27 -7.97 -22.00
CA SER A 33 4.39 -8.42 -23.09
C SER A 33 5.01 -8.23 -24.49
N PHE A 34 5.98 -7.30 -24.65
CA PHE A 34 6.69 -7.11 -25.93
C PHE A 34 7.62 -8.27 -26.26
N PHE A 35 8.19 -8.93 -25.25
CA PHE A 35 9.15 -10.02 -25.43
C PHE A 35 8.49 -11.38 -25.61
N ILE A 36 7.17 -11.47 -25.41
CA ILE A 36 6.44 -12.73 -25.49
C ILE A 36 5.87 -12.93 -26.88
N ILE A 37 6.25 -14.06 -27.50
CA ILE A 37 5.85 -14.43 -28.86
C ILE A 37 4.45 -15.08 -28.87
N LEU A 38 4.09 -15.81 -27.80
CA LEU A 38 2.81 -16.51 -27.68
C LEU A 38 1.64 -15.52 -27.62
N PRO A 39 0.69 -15.53 -28.59
CA PRO A 39 -0.34 -14.52 -28.70
C PRO A 39 -1.31 -14.51 -27.50
N VAL A 40 -1.70 -15.67 -27.00
CA VAL A 40 -2.61 -15.78 -25.85
C VAL A 40 -1.99 -15.19 -24.59
N THR A 41 -0.75 -15.56 -24.27
CA THR A 41 -0.02 -15.05 -23.10
C THR A 41 0.19 -13.55 -23.18
N LYS A 42 0.51 -13.04 -24.38
CA LYS A 42 0.65 -11.60 -24.64
C LYS A 42 -0.66 -10.85 -24.34
N ILE A 43 -1.79 -11.34 -24.83
CA ILE A 43 -3.11 -10.72 -24.59
C ILE A 43 -3.41 -10.71 -23.09
N VAL A 44 -3.21 -11.83 -22.38
CA VAL A 44 -3.46 -11.92 -20.93
C VAL A 44 -2.62 -10.90 -20.15
N LEU A 45 -1.33 -10.76 -20.48
CA LEU A 45 -0.45 -9.78 -19.82
C LEU A 45 -0.86 -8.34 -20.13
N CYS A 46 -1.23 -8.01 -21.36
CA CYS A 46 -1.73 -6.70 -21.73
C CYS A 46 -3.01 -6.37 -20.96
N VAL A 47 -3.97 -7.27 -20.91
CA VAL A 47 -5.23 -7.07 -20.17
C VAL A 47 -4.93 -6.85 -18.68
N ALA A 48 -4.07 -7.68 -18.07
CA ALA A 48 -3.67 -7.50 -16.68
C ALA A 48 -3.01 -6.13 -16.42
N ALA A 49 -2.12 -5.66 -17.30
CA ALA A 49 -1.49 -4.35 -17.21
C ALA A 49 -2.52 -3.22 -17.27
N TYR A 50 -3.47 -3.28 -18.20
CA TYR A 50 -4.54 -2.26 -18.30
C TYR A 50 -5.47 -2.26 -17.08
N VAL A 51 -5.82 -3.42 -16.54
CA VAL A 51 -6.62 -3.53 -15.30
C VAL A 51 -5.89 -2.88 -14.13
N LEU A 52 -4.60 -3.17 -13.95
CA LEU A 52 -3.79 -2.55 -12.89
C LEU A 52 -3.72 -1.03 -13.04
N MET A 53 -3.56 -0.54 -14.26
CA MET A 53 -3.54 0.90 -14.54
C MET A 53 -4.89 1.55 -14.23
N GLY A 54 -6.00 0.92 -14.61
CA GLY A 54 -7.35 1.37 -14.27
C GLY A 54 -7.58 1.42 -12.76
N VAL A 55 -7.14 0.40 -12.03
CA VAL A 55 -7.19 0.37 -10.56
C VAL A 55 -6.36 1.50 -9.95
N ALA A 56 -5.15 1.76 -10.47
CA ALA A 56 -4.30 2.84 -9.97
C ALA A 56 -4.95 4.22 -10.17
N ILE A 57 -5.55 4.47 -11.34
CA ILE A 57 -6.27 5.71 -11.64
C ILE A 57 -7.49 5.85 -10.71
N PHE A 58 -8.29 4.78 -10.57
CA PHE A 58 -9.45 4.77 -9.66
C PHE A 58 -9.05 5.06 -8.22
N ARG A 59 -7.93 4.49 -7.74
CA ARG A 59 -7.41 4.76 -6.39
C ARG A 59 -6.99 6.21 -6.22
N CYS A 60 -6.27 6.77 -7.20
CA CYS A 60 -5.81 8.16 -7.19
C CYS A 60 -6.99 9.15 -7.13
N LEU A 61 -8.06 8.87 -7.87
CA LEU A 61 -9.26 9.71 -7.94
C LEU A 61 -10.27 9.46 -6.82
N SER A 62 -10.04 8.44 -5.98
CA SER A 62 -10.96 8.05 -4.91
C SER A 62 -11.08 9.14 -3.84
N ARG A 63 -12.32 9.47 -3.46
CA ARG A 63 -12.61 10.38 -2.33
C ARG A 63 -12.55 9.70 -0.97
N ASN A 64 -12.48 8.36 -0.92
CA ASN A 64 -12.41 7.62 0.34
C ASN A 64 -10.98 7.58 0.89
N ILE A 65 -10.50 8.74 1.35
CA ILE A 65 -9.15 8.97 1.85
C ILE A 65 -8.79 8.00 2.98
N TYR A 66 -9.69 7.79 3.93
CA TYR A 66 -9.44 6.94 5.10
C TYR A 66 -9.18 5.47 4.73
N LYS A 67 -9.98 4.91 3.81
CA LYS A 67 -9.82 3.53 3.36
C LYS A 67 -8.49 3.36 2.61
N ARG A 68 -8.18 4.28 1.69
CA ARG A 68 -6.95 4.25 0.89
C ARG A 68 -5.69 4.42 1.74
N TYR A 69 -5.74 5.35 2.69
CA TYR A 69 -4.65 5.53 3.65
C TYR A 69 -4.37 4.24 4.46
N ARG A 70 -5.41 3.54 4.93
CA ARG A 70 -5.25 2.27 5.64
C ARG A 70 -4.67 1.15 4.78
N GLU A 71 -5.07 1.09 3.51
CA GLU A 71 -4.50 0.12 2.56
C GLU A 71 -3.00 0.38 2.34
N ASN A 72 -2.62 1.64 2.16
CA ASN A 72 -1.23 2.05 2.02
C ASN A 72 -0.42 1.73 3.29
N LEU A 73 -0.95 1.99 4.49
CA LEU A 73 -0.28 1.63 5.75
C LEU A 73 -0.03 0.13 5.86
N ARG A 74 -0.99 -0.70 5.47
CA ARG A 74 -0.80 -2.16 5.47
C ARG A 74 0.30 -2.59 4.50
N PHE A 75 0.34 -1.99 3.33
CA PHE A 75 1.39 -2.24 2.34
C PHE A 75 2.77 -1.83 2.86
N LEU A 76 2.89 -0.66 3.47
CA LEU A 76 4.13 -0.20 4.08
C LEU A 76 4.60 -1.14 5.20
N MET A 77 3.69 -1.61 6.06
CA MET A 77 4.02 -2.60 7.09
C MET A 77 4.54 -3.91 6.51
N LEU A 78 3.99 -4.37 5.37
CA LEU A 78 4.50 -5.56 4.70
C LEU A 78 5.93 -5.33 4.21
N ILE A 79 6.20 -4.20 3.56
CA ILE A 79 7.56 -3.85 3.10
C ILE A 79 8.52 -3.77 4.29
N ASP A 80 8.14 -3.05 5.35
CA ASP A 80 8.98 -2.89 6.54
C ASP A 80 9.24 -4.23 7.23
N ARG A 81 8.27 -5.15 7.24
CA ARG A 81 8.42 -6.50 7.76
C ARG A 81 9.46 -7.32 6.97
N PHE A 82 9.53 -7.14 5.66
CA PHE A 82 10.55 -7.80 4.82
C PHE A 82 11.92 -7.16 4.97
N LYS A 83 11.99 -5.84 5.13
CA LYS A 83 13.22 -5.09 5.30
C LYS A 83 13.84 -5.28 6.68
N ASP A 84 13.00 -5.28 7.72
CA ASP A 84 13.42 -5.22 9.12
C ASP A 84 13.19 -6.58 9.79
N LYS A 85 14.26 -7.36 9.89
CA LYS A 85 14.24 -8.69 10.53
C LYS A 85 14.28 -8.63 12.07
N GLU A 86 14.69 -7.49 12.63
CA GLU A 86 14.89 -7.31 14.08
C GLU A 86 13.63 -6.82 14.80
N HIS A 87 12.68 -6.25 14.07
CA HIS A 87 11.45 -5.70 14.63
C HIS A 87 10.20 -6.42 14.12
N ARG A 88 9.15 -6.37 14.93
CA ARG A 88 7.80 -6.79 14.54
C ARG A 88 6.86 -5.60 14.54
N TYR A 89 5.91 -5.64 13.62
CA TYR A 89 4.88 -4.62 13.49
C TYR A 89 3.55 -5.19 13.94
N PHE A 90 2.92 -4.53 14.90
CA PHE A 90 1.59 -4.87 15.39
C PHE A 90 0.62 -3.75 15.11
N ILE A 91 -0.65 -4.09 14.93
CA ILE A 91 -1.72 -3.13 14.69
C ILE A 91 -2.44 -2.91 16.03
N CYS A 92 -2.56 -1.65 16.46
CA CYS A 92 -3.34 -1.28 17.63
C CYS A 92 -4.81 -1.70 17.44
N PRO A 93 -5.44 -2.38 18.42
CA PRO A 93 -6.84 -2.80 18.30
C PRO A 93 -7.82 -1.62 18.27
N LYS A 94 -7.48 -0.50 18.92
CA LYS A 94 -8.35 0.68 19.04
C LYS A 94 -8.26 1.62 17.85
N CYS A 95 -7.07 2.13 17.53
CA CYS A 95 -6.89 3.13 16.46
C CYS A 95 -6.34 2.56 15.16
N ARG A 96 -6.00 1.26 15.13
CA ARG A 96 -5.42 0.52 13.99
C ARG A 96 -4.11 1.11 13.44
N GLN A 97 -3.41 1.88 14.28
CA GLN A 97 -2.08 2.39 13.96
C GLN A 97 -1.04 1.26 14.05
N PRO A 98 -0.11 1.15 13.07
CA PRO A 98 1.02 0.24 13.19
C PRO A 98 1.99 0.71 14.28
N VAL A 99 2.42 -0.21 15.13
CA VAL A 99 3.40 0.03 16.19
C VAL A 99 4.57 -0.91 15.99
N ARG A 100 5.78 -0.36 15.95
CA ARG A 100 7.04 -1.09 15.79
C ARG A 100 7.57 -1.48 17.17
N VAL A 101 7.93 -2.75 17.33
CA VAL A 101 8.48 -3.29 18.58
C VAL A 101 9.65 -4.25 18.30
N PRO A 102 10.65 -4.30 19.16
CA PRO A 102 11.78 -5.23 19.01
C PRO A 102 11.33 -6.67 19.12
N LYS A 103 11.94 -7.54 18.32
CA LYS A 103 11.71 -9.00 18.33
C LYS A 103 12.44 -9.66 19.49
N GLY A 104 11.92 -10.81 19.97
CA GLY A 104 12.65 -11.67 20.92
C GLY A 104 12.48 -11.31 22.40
N LYS A 105 11.62 -10.37 22.77
CA LYS A 105 11.37 -9.99 24.17
C LYS A 105 10.20 -10.73 24.85
N GLY A 106 9.69 -11.81 24.22
CA GLY A 106 8.58 -12.59 24.76
C GLY A 106 7.24 -11.85 24.79
N LYS A 107 6.49 -11.98 25.88
CA LYS A 107 5.25 -11.22 26.08
C LYS A 107 5.58 -9.81 26.54
N ILE A 108 5.20 -8.82 25.76
CA ILE A 108 5.42 -7.40 26.07
C ILE A 108 4.12 -6.62 26.08
N SER A 109 4.05 -5.61 26.94
CA SER A 109 3.00 -4.61 26.94
C SER A 109 3.39 -3.48 25.99
N ILE A 110 2.57 -3.26 24.96
CA ILE A 110 2.80 -2.25 23.93
C ILE A 110 1.85 -1.11 24.18
N THR A 111 2.39 0.11 24.34
CA THR A 111 1.60 1.33 24.42
C THR A 111 1.53 1.98 23.06
N CYS A 112 0.33 2.22 22.54
CA CYS A 112 0.14 2.88 21.26
C CYS A 112 0.50 4.37 21.38
N PRO A 113 1.39 4.93 20.53
CA PRO A 113 1.77 6.35 20.60
C PRO A 113 0.64 7.31 20.19
N LYS A 114 -0.39 6.80 19.49
CA LYS A 114 -1.49 7.63 18.98
C LYS A 114 -2.69 7.72 19.94
N CYS A 115 -3.07 6.62 20.58
CA CYS A 115 -4.25 6.56 21.44
C CYS A 115 -3.96 6.11 22.88
N SER A 116 -2.67 5.93 23.21
CA SER A 116 -2.18 5.50 24.54
C SER A 116 -2.76 4.17 25.04
N GLU A 117 -3.44 3.41 24.17
CA GLU A 117 -3.98 2.09 24.49
C GLU A 117 -2.86 1.10 24.74
N LYS A 118 -2.98 0.34 25.81
CA LYS A 118 -2.02 -0.72 26.19
C LYS A 118 -2.57 -2.08 25.76
N PHE A 119 -1.77 -2.83 25.02
CA PHE A 119 -2.13 -4.21 24.63
C PHE A 119 -0.92 -5.13 24.70
N ILE A 120 -1.17 -6.39 25.04
CA ILE A 120 -0.12 -7.39 25.21
C ILE A 120 0.00 -8.23 23.95
N ARG A 121 1.22 -8.37 23.44
CA ARG A 121 1.55 -9.26 22.32
C ARG A 121 2.85 -10.00 22.59
N LYS A 122 2.99 -11.18 21.95
CA LYS A 122 4.22 -11.97 21.97
C LYS A 122 5.05 -11.64 20.73
N THR A 123 6.31 -11.25 20.95
CA THR A 123 7.28 -10.93 19.88
C THR A 123 8.14 -12.15 19.51
#